data_057209edf683752759a8eb697d6b68d2
#
_entry.id   057209edf683752759a8eb697d6b68d2
#
_cell.length_a   1.000
_cell.length_b   1.000
_cell.length_c   1.000
_cell.angle_alpha   90.00
_cell.angle_beta   90.00
_cell.angle_gamma   90.00
#
_symmetry.space_group_name_H-M   'P 1'
#
loop_
_entity.id
_entity.type
_entity.pdbx_description
1 polymer ?
#
loop_
_entity_poly.entity_id
_entity_poly.type
_entity_poly.pdbx_seq_one_letter_code
_entity_poly.pdbx_strand_id
1 'polypeptide(L)'
;MLAQLTPEMAAKLGQTYIDETQIHREGAPYFIDKMPNNFRDIGLIHMILPNAKIIDARRHPMACCFSGFKQLFFEGQEFTYGLEEVGTYYGNYVELMDHWDNVLPGKVLRVQYEDVVADLDTQVRRILDYCGLPFEEGCISFHENQRSVRTPSAEQVRQPIYTSGLEQWKNFEDCLDPLKQALGPVLDRYPIK
;
A
#
# COMPACT_ATOMS: atom_id res chain seq x y z
N MET A 1 -11.77 -23.50 -4.25
CA MET A 1 -10.41 -23.80 -3.75
C MET A 1 -10.22 -23.33 -2.30
N LEU A 2 -10.45 -22.04 -1.94
CA LEU A 2 -10.29 -21.57 -0.55
C LEU A 2 -11.22 -22.26 0.45
N ALA A 3 -12.43 -22.61 0.06
CA ALA A 3 -13.39 -23.35 0.92
C ALA A 3 -12.93 -24.77 1.36
N GLN A 4 -11.85 -25.28 0.78
CA GLN A 4 -11.26 -26.58 1.10
C GLN A 4 -9.93 -26.47 1.84
N LEU A 5 -9.49 -25.24 2.16
CA LEU A 5 -8.23 -24.98 2.85
C LEU A 5 -8.36 -25.38 4.32
N THR A 6 -7.66 -26.45 4.70
CA THR A 6 -7.58 -26.86 6.12
C THR A 6 -6.50 -26.03 6.85
N PRO A 7 -6.54 -25.95 8.20
CA PRO A 7 -5.48 -25.29 8.97
C PRO A 7 -4.08 -25.82 8.66
N GLU A 8 -3.93 -27.15 8.46
CA GLU A 8 -2.66 -27.78 8.12
C GLU A 8 -2.17 -27.39 6.73
N MET A 9 -3.09 -27.28 5.76
CA MET A 9 -2.76 -26.81 4.42
C MET A 9 -2.34 -25.33 4.44
N ALA A 10 -3.05 -24.50 5.21
CA ALA A 10 -2.71 -23.08 5.38
C ALA A 10 -1.32 -22.92 6.00
N ALA A 11 -1.03 -23.65 7.07
CA ALA A 11 0.29 -23.62 7.72
C ALA A 11 1.41 -24.08 6.77
N LYS A 12 1.17 -25.13 5.98
CA LYS A 12 2.14 -25.59 4.98
C LYS A 12 2.40 -24.56 3.89
N LEU A 13 1.36 -23.91 3.37
CA LEU A 13 1.50 -22.84 2.38
C LEU A 13 2.30 -21.66 2.95
N GLY A 14 1.97 -21.23 4.17
CA GLY A 14 2.71 -20.17 4.86
C GLY A 14 4.18 -20.54 5.07
N GLN A 15 4.49 -21.77 5.50
CA GLN A 15 5.85 -22.22 5.66
C GLN A 15 6.61 -22.25 4.32
N THR A 16 5.98 -22.77 3.26
CA THR A 16 6.57 -22.77 1.91
C THR A 16 6.93 -21.34 1.47
N TYR A 17 6.00 -20.39 1.64
CA TYR A 17 6.26 -18.99 1.31
C TYR A 17 7.44 -18.40 2.11
N ILE A 18 7.51 -18.70 3.41
CA ILE A 18 8.60 -18.29 4.28
C ILE A 18 9.94 -18.86 3.82
N ASP A 19 9.97 -20.13 3.43
CA ASP A 19 11.20 -20.81 2.98
C ASP A 19 11.67 -20.28 1.63
N GLU A 20 10.77 -20.12 0.67
CA GLU A 20 11.08 -19.63 -0.69
C GLU A 20 11.54 -18.17 -0.70
N THR A 21 11.01 -17.32 0.19
CA THR A 21 11.41 -15.94 0.32
C THR A 21 12.70 -15.72 1.10
N GLN A 22 13.25 -16.76 1.72
CA GLN A 22 14.47 -16.67 2.54
C GLN A 22 15.67 -16.13 1.76
N ILE A 23 15.80 -16.46 0.48
CA ILE A 23 16.87 -16.01 -0.39
C ILE A 23 16.93 -14.47 -0.54
N HIS A 24 15.81 -13.78 -0.28
CA HIS A 24 15.71 -12.32 -0.41
C HIS A 24 16.00 -11.56 0.89
N ARG A 25 16.22 -12.28 2.00
CA ARG A 25 16.31 -11.67 3.35
C ARG A 25 17.73 -11.35 3.79
N GLU A 26 18.75 -11.92 3.15
CA GLU A 26 20.16 -11.73 3.52
C GLU A 26 20.42 -11.93 5.03
N GLY A 27 19.68 -12.86 5.66
CA GLY A 27 19.79 -13.13 7.10
C GLY A 27 18.97 -12.19 8.00
N ALA A 28 18.25 -11.22 7.45
CA ALA A 28 17.39 -10.34 8.26
C ALA A 28 16.19 -11.11 8.84
N PRO A 29 15.79 -10.82 10.12
CA PRO A 29 14.67 -11.48 10.77
C PRO A 29 13.31 -11.07 10.18
N TYR A 30 13.23 -9.91 9.50
CA TYR A 30 12.04 -9.37 8.88
C TYR A 30 12.28 -9.00 7.43
N PHE A 31 11.23 -9.03 6.64
CA PHE A 31 11.24 -8.53 5.26
C PHE A 31 9.88 -7.90 4.92
N ILE A 32 9.88 -7.07 3.91
CA ILE A 32 8.66 -6.43 3.40
C ILE A 32 8.33 -7.05 2.05
N ASP A 33 7.15 -7.66 1.96
CA ASP A 33 6.53 -7.97 0.67
C ASP A 33 5.60 -6.81 0.29
N LYS A 34 5.93 -6.14 -0.81
CA LYS A 34 5.13 -5.03 -1.31
C LYS A 34 4.72 -5.26 -2.75
N MET A 35 3.44 -5.57 -2.96
CA MET A 35 2.79 -5.55 -4.26
C MET A 35 1.50 -4.71 -4.15
N PRO A 36 1.25 -3.77 -5.08
CA PRO A 36 0.09 -2.87 -5.00
C PRO A 36 -1.25 -3.59 -4.85
N ASN A 37 -1.37 -4.79 -5.43
CA ASN A 37 -2.62 -5.56 -5.47
C ASN A 37 -2.79 -6.58 -4.35
N ASN A 38 -1.86 -6.66 -3.36
CA ASN A 38 -1.96 -7.60 -2.22
C ASN A 38 -3.22 -7.38 -1.37
N PHE A 39 -3.83 -6.21 -1.43
CA PHE A 39 -5.10 -5.94 -0.74
C PHE A 39 -6.22 -6.91 -1.12
N ARG A 40 -6.16 -7.51 -2.31
CA ARG A 40 -7.12 -8.51 -2.79
C ARG A 40 -7.03 -9.82 -2.02
N ASP A 41 -5.86 -10.13 -1.50
CA ASP A 41 -5.53 -11.43 -0.93
C ASP A 41 -5.31 -11.39 0.59
N ILE A 42 -5.68 -10.28 1.26
CA ILE A 42 -5.49 -10.09 2.72
C ILE A 42 -6.05 -11.26 3.53
N GLY A 43 -7.23 -11.76 3.17
CA GLY A 43 -7.82 -12.92 3.85
C GLY A 43 -6.97 -14.18 3.74
N LEU A 44 -6.44 -14.49 2.55
CA LEU A 44 -5.52 -15.61 2.36
C LEU A 44 -4.20 -15.38 3.10
N ILE A 45 -3.62 -14.20 2.97
CA ILE A 45 -2.39 -13.83 3.69
C ILE A 45 -2.56 -14.03 5.19
N HIS A 46 -3.68 -13.56 5.76
CA HIS A 46 -3.95 -13.74 7.19
C HIS A 46 -4.09 -15.20 7.60
N MET A 47 -4.68 -16.05 6.73
CA MET A 47 -4.83 -17.49 7.01
C MET A 47 -3.50 -18.23 6.97
N ILE A 48 -2.61 -17.92 6.01
CA ILE A 48 -1.35 -18.66 5.82
C ILE A 48 -0.20 -18.05 6.63
N LEU A 49 -0.27 -16.78 6.98
CA LEU A 49 0.75 -16.00 7.71
C LEU A 49 0.08 -15.18 8.83
N PRO A 50 -0.48 -15.82 9.87
CA PRO A 50 -1.30 -15.14 10.88
C PRO A 50 -0.55 -14.10 11.71
N ASN A 51 0.78 -14.14 11.70
CA ASN A 51 1.66 -13.18 12.40
C ASN A 51 2.13 -12.02 11.49
N ALA A 52 1.83 -12.06 10.19
CA ALA A 52 2.18 -10.98 9.29
C ALA A 52 1.47 -9.69 9.70
N LYS A 53 2.22 -8.59 9.69
CA LYS A 53 1.68 -7.24 9.88
C LYS A 53 1.26 -6.68 8.53
N ILE A 54 0.03 -6.22 8.42
CA ILE A 54 -0.53 -5.73 7.17
C ILE A 54 -0.67 -4.21 7.28
N ILE A 55 -0.05 -3.50 6.34
CA ILE A 55 -0.08 -2.04 6.29
C ILE A 55 -0.74 -1.62 4.98
N ASP A 56 -1.84 -0.89 5.06
CA ASP A 56 -2.51 -0.24 3.94
C ASP A 56 -1.98 1.18 3.77
N ALA A 57 -1.03 1.36 2.85
CA ALA A 57 -0.48 2.67 2.51
C ALA A 57 -1.42 3.38 1.52
N ARG A 58 -2.29 4.23 2.06
CA ARG A 58 -3.33 4.92 1.30
C ARG A 58 -2.95 6.36 0.99
N ARG A 59 -3.49 6.87 -0.10
CA ARG A 59 -3.29 8.24 -0.54
C ARG A 59 -4.62 8.83 -1.03
N HIS A 60 -4.72 10.17 -1.06
CA HIS A 60 -5.89 10.86 -1.62
C HIS A 60 -6.30 10.26 -2.98
N PRO A 61 -7.60 9.90 -3.17
CA PRO A 61 -8.06 9.18 -4.36
C PRO A 61 -7.63 9.83 -5.67
N MET A 62 -7.88 11.14 -5.82
CA MET A 62 -7.47 11.89 -7.01
C MET A 62 -5.96 11.87 -7.23
N ALA A 63 -5.17 12.07 -6.15
CA ALA A 63 -3.71 12.07 -6.24
C ALA A 63 -3.15 10.68 -6.57
N CYS A 64 -3.73 9.63 -6.00
CA CYS A 64 -3.35 8.25 -6.26
C CYS A 64 -3.64 7.84 -7.70
N CYS A 65 -4.89 8.02 -8.13
CA CYS A 65 -5.35 7.64 -9.47
C CYS A 65 -4.63 8.43 -10.56
N PHE A 66 -4.51 9.74 -10.40
CA PHE A 66 -3.78 10.59 -11.35
C PHE A 66 -2.29 10.21 -11.45
N SER A 67 -1.66 9.88 -10.31
CA SER A 67 -0.27 9.41 -10.30
C SER A 67 -0.13 8.08 -11.05
N GLY A 68 -1.05 7.14 -10.87
CA GLY A 68 -1.11 5.89 -11.60
C GLY A 68 -1.32 6.11 -13.10
N PHE A 69 -2.29 6.94 -13.47
CA PHE A 69 -2.61 7.26 -14.86
C PHE A 69 -1.43 7.86 -15.64
N LYS A 70 -0.62 8.70 -15.00
CA LYS A 70 0.57 9.27 -15.63
C LYS A 70 1.74 8.27 -15.78
N GLN A 71 1.72 7.20 -15.01
CA GLN A 71 2.80 6.24 -15.00
C GLN A 71 2.61 5.20 -16.08
N LEU A 72 3.56 5.08 -16.99
CA LEU A 72 3.60 3.95 -17.92
C LEU A 72 4.09 2.71 -17.16
N PHE A 73 3.19 1.80 -16.85
CA PHE A 73 3.53 0.50 -16.30
C PHE A 73 3.83 -0.48 -17.44
N PHE A 74 4.79 -1.35 -17.21
CA PHE A 74 5.17 -2.33 -18.23
C PHE A 74 4.12 -3.44 -18.35
N GLU A 75 3.58 -3.91 -17.22
CA GLU A 75 2.65 -5.04 -17.17
C GLU A 75 1.84 -5.02 -15.86
N GLY A 76 0.62 -5.57 -15.89
CA GLY A 76 -0.17 -5.90 -14.70
C GLY A 76 -0.90 -4.72 -14.04
N GLN A 77 -0.92 -3.55 -14.67
CA GLN A 77 -1.61 -2.36 -14.16
C GLN A 77 -2.41 -1.67 -15.29
N GLU A 78 -2.99 -2.43 -16.19
CA GLU A 78 -3.67 -1.94 -17.39
C GLU A 78 -4.85 -1.01 -17.06
N PHE A 79 -5.50 -1.20 -15.92
CA PHE A 79 -6.57 -0.33 -15.42
C PHE A 79 -6.11 1.12 -15.19
N THR A 80 -4.80 1.38 -15.11
CA THR A 80 -4.29 2.75 -14.95
C THR A 80 -4.27 3.56 -16.23
N TYR A 81 -4.51 2.96 -17.41
CA TYR A 81 -4.47 3.63 -18.69
C TYR A 81 -5.75 4.41 -19.03
N GLY A 82 -6.82 4.27 -18.24
CA GLY A 82 -8.04 5.05 -18.35
C GLY A 82 -8.43 5.71 -17.03
N LEU A 83 -9.00 6.92 -17.12
CA LEU A 83 -9.42 7.69 -15.93
C LEU A 83 -10.61 7.02 -15.23
N GLU A 84 -11.55 6.47 -15.99
CA GLU A 84 -12.72 5.77 -15.45
C GLU A 84 -12.32 4.44 -14.83
N GLU A 85 -11.44 3.69 -15.51
CA GLU A 85 -10.97 2.38 -15.07
C GLU A 85 -10.17 2.48 -13.76
N VAL A 86 -9.25 3.44 -13.66
CA VAL A 86 -8.47 3.63 -12.45
C VAL A 86 -9.33 4.13 -11.28
N GLY A 87 -10.33 5.00 -11.56
CA GLY A 87 -11.29 5.46 -10.57
C GLY A 87 -12.15 4.32 -10.04
N THR A 88 -12.71 3.50 -10.94
CA THR A 88 -13.49 2.30 -10.60
C THR A 88 -12.66 1.31 -9.79
N TYR A 89 -11.43 1.05 -10.21
CA TYR A 89 -10.52 0.16 -9.49
C TYR A 89 -10.23 0.65 -8.06
N TYR A 90 -10.01 1.96 -7.90
CA TYR A 90 -9.80 2.56 -6.57
C TYR A 90 -11.06 2.45 -5.70
N GLY A 91 -12.25 2.65 -6.28
CA GLY A 91 -13.52 2.44 -5.58
C GLY A 91 -13.67 1.01 -5.05
N ASN A 92 -13.42 0.02 -5.90
CA ASN A 92 -13.44 -1.41 -5.54
C ASN A 92 -12.38 -1.75 -4.47
N TYR A 93 -11.20 -1.12 -4.53
CA TYR A 93 -10.19 -1.25 -3.48
C TYR A 93 -10.72 -0.74 -2.13
N VAL A 94 -11.34 0.43 -2.09
CA VAL A 94 -11.89 1.00 -0.84
C VAL A 94 -12.98 0.10 -0.27
N GLU A 95 -13.91 -0.39 -1.10
CA GLU A 95 -14.96 -1.31 -0.69
C GLU A 95 -14.40 -2.61 -0.09
N LEU A 96 -13.38 -3.19 -0.75
CA LEU A 96 -12.74 -4.40 -0.25
C LEU A 96 -11.97 -4.15 1.06
N MET A 97 -11.33 -2.99 1.22
CA MET A 97 -10.67 -2.63 2.47
C MET A 97 -11.68 -2.43 3.62
N ASP A 98 -12.86 -1.85 3.33
CA ASP A 98 -13.95 -1.78 4.31
C ASP A 98 -14.43 -3.18 4.72
N HIS A 99 -14.50 -4.12 3.78
CA HIS A 99 -14.79 -5.52 4.08
C HIS A 99 -13.73 -6.12 5.03
N TRP A 100 -12.45 -5.92 4.75
CA TRP A 100 -11.38 -6.43 5.62
C TRP A 100 -11.40 -5.80 7.01
N ASP A 101 -11.70 -4.52 7.14
CA ASP A 101 -11.87 -3.86 8.45
C ASP A 101 -13.01 -4.50 9.26
N ASN A 102 -14.09 -4.93 8.60
CA ASN A 102 -15.23 -5.57 9.26
C ASN A 102 -14.95 -7.02 9.67
N VAL A 103 -14.28 -7.81 8.82
CA VAL A 103 -14.08 -9.25 9.09
C VAL A 103 -12.76 -9.56 9.82
N LEU A 104 -11.81 -8.64 9.77
CA LEU A 104 -10.48 -8.74 10.40
C LEU A 104 -10.17 -7.46 11.22
N PRO A 105 -11.00 -7.10 12.20
CA PRO A 105 -10.85 -5.83 12.92
C PRO A 105 -9.47 -5.71 13.58
N GLY A 106 -8.80 -4.57 13.33
CA GLY A 106 -7.49 -4.26 13.89
C GLY A 106 -6.30 -5.03 13.28
N LYS A 107 -6.53 -5.81 12.21
CA LYS A 107 -5.45 -6.56 11.54
C LYS A 107 -4.74 -5.78 10.44
N VAL A 108 -5.32 -4.69 9.98
CA VAL A 108 -4.72 -3.82 8.96
C VAL A 108 -4.48 -2.45 9.55
N LEU A 109 -3.24 -1.99 9.51
CA LEU A 109 -2.89 -0.61 9.87
C LEU A 109 -3.06 0.28 8.64
N ARG A 110 -3.98 1.23 8.70
CA ARG A 110 -4.12 2.25 7.65
C ARG A 110 -3.15 3.40 7.88
N VAL A 111 -2.38 3.73 6.85
CA VAL A 111 -1.40 4.81 6.85
C VAL A 111 -1.74 5.75 5.70
N GLN A 112 -2.15 6.97 6.02
CA GLN A 112 -2.40 8.02 5.02
C GLN A 112 -1.06 8.66 4.64
N TYR A 113 -0.77 8.72 3.35
CA TYR A 113 0.45 9.34 2.84
C TYR A 113 0.56 10.81 3.24
N GLU A 114 -0.55 11.51 3.24
CA GLU A 114 -0.66 12.93 3.60
C GLU A 114 -0.25 13.16 5.06
N ASP A 115 -0.65 12.26 5.97
CA ASP A 115 -0.26 12.32 7.39
C ASP A 115 1.25 12.05 7.55
N VAL A 116 1.79 11.10 6.75
CA VAL A 116 3.24 10.82 6.75
C VAL A 116 4.05 12.02 6.28
N VAL A 117 3.54 12.72 5.25
CA VAL A 117 4.20 13.93 4.75
C VAL A 117 4.11 15.09 5.74
N ALA A 118 2.99 15.20 6.47
CA ALA A 118 2.76 16.25 7.45
C ALA A 118 3.58 16.05 8.73
N ASP A 119 3.72 14.79 9.20
CA ASP A 119 4.43 14.44 10.44
C ASP A 119 5.07 13.04 10.32
N LEU A 120 6.24 13.01 9.69
CA LEU A 120 6.98 11.80 9.43
C LEU A 120 7.35 11.04 10.73
N ASP A 121 7.83 11.76 11.76
CA ASP A 121 8.31 11.12 13.00
C ASP A 121 7.17 10.39 13.71
N THR A 122 6.05 11.04 13.94
CA THR A 122 4.88 10.43 14.60
C THR A 122 4.36 9.23 13.81
N GLN A 123 4.28 9.34 12.48
CA GLN A 123 3.75 8.25 11.66
C GLN A 123 4.72 7.06 11.60
N VAL A 124 6.02 7.29 11.53
CA VAL A 124 7.03 6.23 11.60
C VAL A 124 6.95 5.50 12.93
N ARG A 125 6.87 6.21 14.06
CA ARG A 125 6.72 5.58 15.38
C ARG A 125 5.45 4.75 15.46
N ARG A 126 4.32 5.24 14.97
CA ARG A 126 3.05 4.51 14.92
C ARG A 126 3.15 3.21 14.12
N ILE A 127 3.83 3.26 12.97
CA ILE A 127 4.05 2.08 12.12
C ILE A 127 4.94 1.06 12.82
N LEU A 128 6.05 1.51 13.44
CA LEU A 128 6.97 0.63 14.15
C LEU A 128 6.31 0.00 15.36
N ASP A 129 5.54 0.76 16.14
CA ASP A 129 4.77 0.25 17.28
C ASP A 129 3.79 -0.85 16.85
N TYR A 130 3.02 -0.62 15.79
CA TYR A 130 2.14 -1.64 15.20
C TYR A 130 2.90 -2.90 14.77
N CYS A 131 4.10 -2.74 14.23
CA CYS A 131 4.96 -3.85 13.83
C CYS A 131 5.63 -4.56 15.02
N GLY A 132 5.65 -3.93 16.20
CA GLY A 132 6.40 -4.42 17.36
C GLY A 132 7.91 -4.25 17.20
N LEU A 133 8.34 -3.22 16.47
CA LEU A 133 9.75 -2.93 16.17
C LEU A 133 10.21 -1.69 16.94
N PRO A 134 11.47 -1.68 17.40
CA PRO A 134 12.05 -0.50 18.03
C PRO A 134 12.20 0.64 17.01
N PHE A 135 12.14 1.88 17.50
CA PHE A 135 12.44 3.04 16.68
C PHE A 135 13.95 3.15 16.43
N GLU A 136 14.30 3.50 15.20
CA GLU A 136 15.66 3.81 14.76
C GLU A 136 15.66 5.11 13.96
N GLU A 137 16.62 6.00 14.19
CA GLU A 137 16.77 7.29 13.50
C GLU A 137 16.87 7.13 11.97
N GLY A 138 17.46 6.03 11.49
CA GLY A 138 17.55 5.69 10.07
C GLY A 138 16.19 5.54 9.38
N CYS A 139 15.10 5.31 10.14
CA CYS A 139 13.75 5.25 9.57
C CYS A 139 13.24 6.63 9.13
N ILE A 140 13.72 7.71 9.75
CA ILE A 140 13.39 9.10 9.37
C ILE A 140 14.34 9.60 8.29
N SER A 141 15.63 9.27 8.39
CA SER A 141 16.66 9.60 7.40
C SER A 141 16.70 8.61 6.23
N PHE A 142 15.56 8.07 5.81
CA PHE A 142 15.44 7.00 4.80
C PHE A 142 16.13 7.33 3.47
N HIS A 143 16.22 8.61 3.11
CA HIS A 143 16.85 9.11 1.89
C HIS A 143 18.37 8.98 1.88
N GLU A 144 18.99 8.79 3.04
CA GLU A 144 20.44 8.55 3.18
C GLU A 144 20.81 7.08 2.94
N ASN A 145 19.81 6.19 2.87
CA ASN A 145 20.04 4.76 2.69
C ASN A 145 20.62 4.45 1.30
N GLN A 146 21.74 3.69 1.26
CA GLN A 146 22.47 3.32 0.04
C GLN A 146 21.93 2.07 -0.66
N ARG A 147 20.89 1.42 -0.09
CA ARG A 147 20.31 0.21 -0.68
C ARG A 147 19.85 0.46 -2.13
N SER A 148 20.12 -0.50 -3.02
CA SER A 148 19.64 -0.43 -4.40
C SER A 148 18.10 -0.45 -4.45
N VAL A 149 17.52 0.51 -5.17
CA VAL A 149 16.08 0.61 -5.43
C VAL A 149 15.87 0.46 -6.93
N ARG A 150 15.13 -0.60 -7.32
CA ARG A 150 14.88 -0.96 -8.73
C ARG A 150 13.45 -0.67 -9.18
N THR A 151 12.89 0.43 -8.73
CA THR A 151 11.52 0.84 -9.06
C THR A 151 11.53 2.23 -9.71
N PRO A 152 10.44 2.66 -10.39
CA PRO A 152 10.31 4.01 -10.92
C PRO A 152 10.50 5.12 -9.88
N SER A 153 10.37 4.80 -8.59
CA SER A 153 10.56 5.74 -7.48
C SER A 153 12.02 5.85 -6.99
N ALA A 154 12.99 5.23 -7.69
CA ALA A 154 14.38 5.16 -7.23
C ALA A 154 15.00 6.53 -6.91
N GLU A 155 14.71 7.55 -7.72
CA GLU A 155 15.22 8.90 -7.48
C GLU A 155 14.45 9.61 -6.36
N GLN A 156 13.14 9.37 -6.26
CA GLN A 156 12.29 10.01 -5.26
C GLN A 156 12.66 9.62 -3.84
N VAL A 157 12.99 8.34 -3.62
CA VAL A 157 13.37 7.84 -2.28
C VAL A 157 14.77 8.27 -1.84
N ARG A 158 15.55 8.94 -2.71
CA ARG A 158 16.85 9.54 -2.40
C ARG A 158 16.75 10.99 -1.95
N GLN A 159 15.56 11.53 -1.84
CA GLN A 159 15.31 12.89 -1.38
C GLN A 159 14.52 12.85 -0.08
N PRO A 160 14.66 13.85 0.80
CA PRO A 160 13.77 14.02 1.92
C PRO A 160 12.32 14.03 1.46
N ILE A 161 11.38 13.68 2.36
CA ILE A 161 9.96 13.68 2.04
C ILE A 161 9.51 15.06 1.55
N TYR A 162 8.72 15.10 0.49
CA TYR A 162 8.32 16.34 -0.17
C TYR A 162 6.81 16.40 -0.40
N THR A 163 6.26 17.62 -0.48
CA THR A 163 4.81 17.86 -0.58
C THR A 163 4.30 17.98 -2.02
N SER A 164 5.19 18.21 -3.02
CA SER A 164 4.78 18.51 -4.40
C SER A 164 3.91 17.42 -5.05
N GLY A 165 4.03 16.18 -4.58
CA GLY A 165 3.22 15.07 -5.07
C GLY A 165 1.76 15.08 -4.59
N LEU A 166 1.44 15.81 -3.51
CA LEU A 166 0.11 15.76 -2.88
C LEU A 166 -0.98 16.34 -3.77
N GLU A 167 -0.69 17.46 -4.42
CA GLU A 167 -1.68 18.28 -5.11
C GLU A 167 -1.44 18.40 -6.62
N GLN A 168 -0.51 17.67 -7.18
CA GLN A 168 -0.16 17.78 -8.61
C GLN A 168 -1.37 17.58 -9.54
N TRP A 169 -2.34 16.75 -9.17
CA TRP A 169 -3.55 16.52 -9.92
C TRP A 169 -4.41 17.77 -10.07
N LYS A 170 -4.34 18.72 -9.15
CA LYS A 170 -5.10 19.99 -9.21
C LYS A 170 -4.72 20.85 -10.43
N ASN A 171 -3.49 20.73 -10.94
CA ASN A 171 -3.06 21.40 -12.15
C ASN A 171 -3.76 20.90 -13.43
N PHE A 172 -4.47 19.77 -13.33
CA PHE A 172 -5.17 19.10 -14.43
C PHE A 172 -6.64 18.88 -14.10
N GLU A 173 -7.14 19.55 -13.07
CA GLU A 173 -8.46 19.31 -12.48
C GLU A 173 -9.59 19.37 -13.51
N ASP A 174 -9.53 20.31 -14.46
CA ASP A 174 -10.53 20.49 -15.53
C ASP A 174 -10.59 19.30 -16.51
N CYS A 175 -9.57 18.47 -16.55
CA CYS A 175 -9.48 17.29 -17.40
C CYS A 175 -9.83 15.99 -16.66
N LEU A 176 -10.08 16.06 -15.35
CA LEU A 176 -10.25 14.87 -14.49
C LEU A 176 -11.70 14.56 -14.12
N ASP A 177 -12.68 15.17 -14.80
CA ASP A 177 -14.10 14.90 -14.54
C ASP A 177 -14.49 13.41 -14.70
N PRO A 178 -13.99 12.64 -15.70
CA PRO A 178 -14.25 11.21 -15.76
C PRO A 178 -13.75 10.46 -14.53
N LEU A 179 -12.59 10.83 -14.00
CA LEU A 179 -12.04 10.25 -12.78
C LEU A 179 -12.88 10.61 -11.55
N LYS A 180 -13.30 11.87 -11.42
CA LYS A 180 -14.16 12.31 -10.30
C LYS A 180 -15.49 11.54 -10.30
N GLN A 181 -16.10 11.36 -11.47
CA GLN A 181 -17.34 10.62 -11.62
C GLN A 181 -17.17 9.15 -11.23
N ALA A 182 -16.09 8.51 -11.70
CA ALA A 182 -15.81 7.11 -11.39
C ALA A 182 -15.52 6.87 -9.90
N LEU A 183 -14.84 7.80 -9.24
CA LEU A 183 -14.57 7.75 -7.80
C LEU A 183 -15.84 7.97 -6.97
N GLY A 184 -16.75 8.85 -7.43
CA GLY A 184 -18.04 9.08 -6.80
C GLY A 184 -17.96 9.29 -5.28
N PRO A 185 -18.73 8.51 -4.47
CA PRO A 185 -18.80 8.68 -3.02
C PRO A 185 -17.46 8.48 -2.27
N VAL A 186 -16.47 7.87 -2.92
CA VAL A 186 -15.14 7.68 -2.30
C VAL A 186 -14.47 9.01 -2.01
N LEU A 187 -14.71 10.02 -2.84
CA LEU A 187 -14.17 11.39 -2.61
C LEU A 187 -14.76 12.02 -1.35
N ASP A 188 -16.06 11.84 -1.12
CA ASP A 188 -16.77 12.41 0.03
C ASP A 188 -16.34 11.76 1.35
N ARG A 189 -15.84 10.52 1.28
CA ARG A 189 -15.41 9.74 2.44
C ARG A 189 -13.93 9.96 2.81
N TYR A 190 -13.16 10.63 1.98
CA TYR A 190 -11.75 10.83 2.27
C TYR A 190 -11.54 12.06 3.20
N PRO A 191 -10.62 12.04 4.19
CA PRO A 191 -9.84 10.86 4.61
C PRO A 191 -10.71 9.84 5.36
N ILE A 192 -10.64 8.58 4.93
CA ILE A 192 -11.33 7.48 5.61
C ILE A 192 -10.54 7.19 6.91
N LYS A 193 -11.13 7.60 8.02
CA LYS A 193 -10.57 7.43 9.36
C LYS A 193 -10.78 6.03 9.90
#